data_7febfb81e9343475beffdaff99a021b2
#
_entry.id   7febfb81e9343475beffdaff99a021b2
#
_cell.length_a   1.000
_cell.length_b   1.000
_cell.length_c   1.000
_cell.angle_alpha   90.00
_cell.angle_beta   90.00
_cell.angle_gamma   90.00
#
_symmetry.space_group_name_H-M   'P 1'
#
loop_
_entity.id
_entity.type
_entity.pdbx_description
1 polymer ?
#
loop_
_entity_poly.entity_id
_entity_poly.type
_entity_poly.pdbx_seq_one_letter_code
_entity_poly.pdbx_strand_id
1 'polypeptide(L)'
;MSQLCLKSDINQAREEICRVGRSLFERGYVHATAGNISMRLENGFLITPTDACLGFLDPNDLSWLDMNGVQLSGKKASKTLALHRRIYSATLTLSPDTACVIHSHSTHLVALSLKDPAIQTGLGSELLAPITPYFVMKVGHVPLIPYHRPGDVASADEVERTITRYADHGLALHAVMLSRLGPNVWHDSPAQAMATLEELEETARLSLLTQTTPLSEINIEELRHTFGAQW
;
A
#
# COMPACT_ATOMS: atom_id res chain seq x y z
N MET A 1 -4.06 -24.33 -17.80
CA MET A 1 -3.02 -24.48 -16.73
C MET A 1 -3.39 -25.66 -15.84
N SER A 2 -2.44 -26.52 -15.49
CA SER A 2 -2.73 -27.70 -14.69
C SER A 2 -2.93 -27.32 -13.21
N GLN A 3 -3.76 -28.08 -12.49
CA GLN A 3 -4.04 -27.93 -11.05
C GLN A 3 -2.75 -27.96 -10.18
N LEU A 4 -1.66 -28.54 -10.67
CA LEU A 4 -0.35 -28.55 -10.03
C LEU A 4 0.36 -27.18 -10.10
N CYS A 5 0.26 -26.47 -11.23
CA CYS A 5 0.85 -25.14 -11.42
C CYS A 5 0.17 -24.11 -10.49
N LEU A 6 -1.16 -24.13 -10.42
CA LEU A 6 -1.95 -23.26 -9.52
C LEU A 6 -1.63 -23.47 -8.03
N LYS A 7 -1.40 -24.70 -7.60
CA LYS A 7 -1.01 -25.00 -6.21
C LYS A 7 0.38 -24.47 -5.88
N SER A 8 1.31 -24.53 -6.82
CA SER A 8 2.66 -23.99 -6.66
C SER A 8 2.62 -22.46 -6.46
N ASP A 9 1.85 -21.75 -7.28
CA ASP A 9 1.72 -20.31 -7.24
C ASP A 9 1.10 -19.81 -5.92
N ILE A 10 0.06 -20.48 -5.42
CA ILE A 10 -0.58 -20.15 -4.15
C ILE A 10 0.36 -20.40 -2.96
N ASN A 11 1.11 -21.49 -2.96
CA ASN A 11 2.05 -21.79 -1.87
C ASN A 11 3.22 -20.78 -1.86
N GLN A 12 3.76 -20.45 -3.01
CA GLN A 12 4.78 -19.41 -3.10
C GLN A 12 4.26 -18.07 -2.60
N ALA A 13 3.04 -17.67 -2.99
CA ALA A 13 2.42 -16.43 -2.53
C ALA A 13 2.23 -16.41 -1.00
N ARG A 14 1.87 -17.56 -0.39
CA ARG A 14 1.78 -17.71 1.08
C ARG A 14 3.11 -17.45 1.77
N GLU A 15 4.18 -18.07 1.29
CA GLU A 15 5.53 -17.90 1.82
C GLU A 15 6.01 -16.44 1.69
N GLU A 16 5.73 -15.79 0.54
CA GLU A 16 6.09 -14.39 0.33
C GLU A 16 5.35 -13.44 1.26
N ILE A 17 4.05 -13.64 1.48
CA ILE A 17 3.29 -12.85 2.46
C ILE A 17 3.89 -13.02 3.87
N CYS A 18 4.21 -14.24 4.29
CA CYS A 18 4.80 -14.50 5.59
C CYS A 18 6.19 -13.87 5.73
N ARG A 19 7.02 -13.94 4.68
CA ARG A 19 8.35 -13.33 4.66
C ARG A 19 8.28 -11.80 4.78
N VAL A 20 7.40 -11.17 4.00
CA VAL A 20 7.19 -9.71 4.05
C VAL A 20 6.58 -9.31 5.39
N GLY A 21 5.58 -10.02 5.89
CA GLY A 21 4.96 -9.75 7.18
C GLY A 21 5.97 -9.76 8.33
N ARG A 22 6.87 -10.77 8.36
CA ARG A 22 7.97 -10.84 9.32
C ARG A 22 8.90 -9.63 9.23
N SER A 23 9.32 -9.27 8.01
CA SER A 23 10.19 -8.12 7.79
C SER A 23 9.54 -6.81 8.26
N LEU A 24 8.25 -6.60 7.99
CA LEU A 24 7.51 -5.42 8.47
C LEU A 24 7.47 -5.36 10.00
N PHE A 25 7.27 -6.50 10.66
CA PHE A 25 7.25 -6.60 12.10
C PHE A 25 8.64 -6.31 12.72
N GLU A 26 9.69 -6.93 12.19
CA GLU A 26 11.08 -6.73 12.65
C GLU A 26 11.57 -5.29 12.48
N ARG A 27 11.10 -4.58 11.43
CA ARG A 27 11.39 -3.16 11.19
C ARG A 27 10.54 -2.20 12.03
N GLY A 28 9.53 -2.71 12.73
CA GLY A 28 8.61 -1.87 13.51
C GLY A 28 7.60 -1.09 12.65
N TYR A 29 7.35 -1.52 11.42
CA TYR A 29 6.32 -0.92 10.55
C TYR A 29 4.91 -1.39 10.89
N VAL A 30 4.82 -2.46 11.66
CA VAL A 30 3.60 -2.96 12.28
C VAL A 30 3.92 -3.42 13.71
N HIS A 31 2.90 -3.43 14.57
CA HIS A 31 3.01 -3.88 15.96
C HIS A 31 1.75 -4.65 16.37
N ALA A 32 1.87 -5.53 17.36
CA ALA A 32 0.77 -6.37 17.83
C ALA A 32 0.08 -7.08 16.65
N THR A 33 -1.21 -6.82 16.44
CA THR A 33 -2.03 -7.38 15.36
C THR A 33 -2.39 -6.33 14.29
N ALA A 34 -1.65 -5.21 14.27
CA ALA A 34 -1.86 -4.15 13.29
C ALA A 34 -1.31 -4.54 11.91
N GLY A 35 -1.92 -3.97 10.88
CA GLY A 35 -1.52 -4.20 9.50
C GLY A 35 -2.12 -5.46 8.88
N ASN A 36 -2.02 -5.54 7.58
CA ASN A 36 -2.46 -6.70 6.80
C ASN A 36 -1.83 -6.67 5.40
N ILE A 37 -1.72 -7.84 4.77
CA ILE A 37 -1.15 -8.02 3.45
C ILE A 37 -2.11 -8.87 2.64
N SER A 38 -2.39 -8.47 1.40
CA SER A 38 -3.09 -9.33 0.44
C SER A 38 -2.33 -9.47 -0.87
N MET A 39 -2.59 -10.56 -1.56
CA MET A 39 -2.18 -10.79 -2.94
C MET A 39 -3.39 -11.15 -3.79
N ARG A 40 -3.48 -10.55 -4.98
CA ARG A 40 -4.39 -10.95 -6.05
C ARG A 40 -3.70 -12.01 -6.90
N LEU A 41 -4.33 -13.16 -7.05
CA LEU A 41 -3.92 -14.24 -7.92
C LEU A 41 -4.96 -14.43 -9.03
N GLU A 42 -4.65 -15.26 -10.02
CA GLU A 42 -5.53 -15.50 -11.18
C GLU A 42 -6.99 -15.85 -10.78
N ASN A 43 -7.15 -16.66 -9.72
CA ASN A 43 -8.45 -17.21 -9.33
C ASN A 43 -8.97 -16.72 -7.98
N GLY A 44 -8.39 -15.65 -7.41
CA GLY A 44 -8.83 -15.15 -6.13
C GLY A 44 -7.83 -14.30 -5.39
N PHE A 45 -7.98 -14.25 -4.07
CA PHE A 45 -7.19 -13.42 -3.18
C PHE A 45 -6.65 -14.23 -2.00
N LEU A 46 -5.37 -14.06 -1.70
CA LEU A 46 -4.80 -14.38 -0.40
C LEU A 46 -4.80 -13.14 0.47
N ILE A 47 -5.14 -13.28 1.75
CA ILE A 47 -5.02 -12.20 2.73
C ILE A 47 -4.65 -12.76 4.10
N THR A 48 -3.92 -11.97 4.87
CA THR A 48 -3.63 -12.27 6.27
C THR A 48 -4.92 -12.38 7.08
N PRO A 49 -4.98 -13.30 8.07
CA PRO A 49 -6.14 -13.45 8.93
C PRO A 49 -6.43 -12.20 9.77
N THR A 50 -7.67 -12.02 10.17
CA THR A 50 -8.02 -10.98 11.16
C THR A 50 -7.30 -11.22 12.47
N ASP A 51 -6.84 -10.14 13.12
CA ASP A 51 -6.14 -10.13 14.40
C ASP A 51 -4.85 -10.98 14.43
N ALA A 52 -4.25 -11.29 13.26
CA ALA A 52 -2.97 -11.98 13.18
C ALA A 52 -1.79 -11.01 13.36
N CYS A 53 -0.77 -11.45 14.13
CA CYS A 53 0.51 -10.76 14.17
C CYS A 53 1.32 -11.08 12.92
N LEU A 54 1.69 -10.08 12.13
CA LEU A 54 2.41 -10.27 10.86
C LEU A 54 3.81 -10.88 11.05
N GLY A 55 4.41 -10.74 12.24
CA GLY A 55 5.69 -11.34 12.57
C GLY A 55 5.66 -12.86 12.79
N PHE A 56 4.47 -13.44 13.01
CA PHE A 56 4.27 -14.84 13.38
C PHE A 56 3.26 -15.56 12.49
N LEU A 57 3.13 -15.15 11.23
CA LEU A 57 2.23 -15.78 10.28
C LEU A 57 2.67 -17.22 9.96
N ASP A 58 1.68 -18.12 9.90
CA ASP A 58 1.82 -19.44 9.30
C ASP A 58 1.22 -19.41 7.89
N PRO A 59 1.93 -19.90 6.86
CA PRO A 59 1.41 -19.94 5.48
C PRO A 59 0.05 -20.64 5.36
N ASN A 60 -0.20 -21.67 6.17
CA ASN A 60 -1.47 -22.41 6.15
C ASN A 60 -2.65 -21.63 6.75
N ASP A 61 -2.36 -20.67 7.62
CA ASP A 61 -3.38 -19.83 8.27
C ASP A 61 -3.92 -18.73 7.33
N LEU A 62 -3.17 -18.36 6.27
CA LEU A 62 -3.58 -17.31 5.35
C LEU A 62 -4.91 -17.65 4.69
N SER A 63 -5.80 -16.67 4.65
CA SER A 63 -7.15 -16.84 4.11
C SER A 63 -7.11 -16.82 2.59
N TRP A 64 -7.63 -17.86 1.98
CA TRP A 64 -7.83 -17.94 0.53
C TRP A 64 -9.29 -17.71 0.19
N LEU A 65 -9.57 -16.76 -0.70
CA LEU A 65 -10.90 -16.38 -1.14
C LEU A 65 -10.97 -16.42 -2.68
N ASP A 66 -12.14 -16.75 -3.22
CA ASP A 66 -12.40 -16.66 -4.66
C ASP A 66 -12.52 -15.18 -5.13
N MET A 67 -12.71 -14.99 -6.44
CA MET A 67 -12.86 -13.66 -7.05
C MET A 67 -14.11 -12.92 -6.54
N ASN A 68 -15.13 -13.62 -6.03
CA ASN A 68 -16.32 -13.04 -5.43
C ASN A 68 -16.09 -12.63 -3.96
N GLY A 69 -14.98 -13.08 -3.35
CA GLY A 69 -14.64 -12.85 -1.96
C GLY A 69 -15.22 -13.88 -1.01
N VAL A 70 -15.65 -15.05 -1.53
CA VAL A 70 -16.08 -16.18 -0.71
C VAL A 70 -14.84 -16.91 -0.21
N GLN A 71 -14.72 -17.04 1.11
CA GLN A 71 -13.57 -17.71 1.72
C GLN A 71 -13.62 -19.22 1.47
N LEU A 72 -12.54 -19.76 0.92
CA LEU A 72 -12.40 -21.17 0.57
C LEU A 72 -11.55 -21.95 1.57
N SER A 73 -10.55 -21.32 2.18
CA SER A 73 -9.68 -21.97 3.17
C SER A 73 -8.96 -20.95 4.07
N GLY A 74 -8.20 -21.44 5.05
CA GLY A 74 -7.44 -20.65 6.00
C GLY A 74 -8.28 -20.16 7.19
N LYS A 75 -7.68 -19.36 8.07
CA LYS A 75 -8.35 -18.70 9.19
C LYS A 75 -9.21 -17.55 8.67
N LYS A 76 -10.08 -16.99 9.53
CA LYS A 76 -11.00 -15.90 9.18
C LYS A 76 -10.27 -14.72 8.54
N ALA A 77 -10.65 -14.36 7.32
CA ALA A 77 -10.04 -13.30 6.55
C ALA A 77 -10.15 -11.93 7.22
N SER A 78 -9.14 -11.09 7.04
CA SER A 78 -9.20 -9.68 7.44
C SER A 78 -10.34 -8.96 6.71
N LYS A 79 -11.09 -8.15 7.45
CA LYS A 79 -12.18 -7.33 6.90
C LYS A 79 -11.68 -6.27 5.90
N THR A 80 -10.40 -5.92 5.96
CA THR A 80 -9.77 -4.94 5.07
C THR A 80 -9.65 -5.44 3.61
N LEU A 81 -9.91 -6.72 3.34
CA LEU A 81 -9.96 -7.21 1.96
C LEU A 81 -10.91 -6.38 1.08
N ALA A 82 -12.01 -5.85 1.64
CA ALA A 82 -12.92 -5.00 0.89
C ALA A 82 -12.22 -3.75 0.34
N LEU A 83 -11.40 -3.07 1.15
CA LEU A 83 -10.57 -1.95 0.72
C LEU A 83 -9.51 -2.38 -0.31
N HIS A 84 -8.79 -3.49 -0.06
CA HIS A 84 -7.78 -3.98 -0.99
C HIS A 84 -8.37 -4.32 -2.37
N ARG A 85 -9.55 -4.92 -2.41
CA ARG A 85 -10.26 -5.19 -3.68
C ARG A 85 -10.62 -3.91 -4.45
N ARG A 86 -10.98 -2.82 -3.75
CA ARG A 86 -11.19 -1.50 -4.37
C ARG A 86 -9.89 -0.96 -4.96
N ILE A 87 -8.77 -1.09 -4.26
CA ILE A 87 -7.45 -0.71 -4.79
C ILE A 87 -7.12 -1.52 -6.05
N TYR A 88 -7.23 -2.85 -6.00
CA TYR A 88 -6.99 -3.69 -7.19
C TYR A 88 -7.87 -3.31 -8.38
N SER A 89 -9.13 -2.96 -8.14
CA SER A 89 -10.04 -2.53 -9.20
C SER A 89 -9.69 -1.16 -9.77
N ALA A 90 -9.41 -0.19 -8.90
CA ALA A 90 -9.12 1.19 -9.30
C ALA A 90 -7.78 1.34 -10.03
N THR A 91 -6.80 0.46 -9.76
CA THR A 91 -5.48 0.51 -10.39
C THR A 91 -5.42 -0.09 -11.80
N LEU A 92 -6.47 -0.78 -12.26
CA LEU A 92 -6.47 -1.48 -13.55
C LEU A 92 -6.14 -0.59 -14.76
N THR A 93 -6.48 0.69 -14.70
CA THR A 93 -6.28 1.63 -15.82
C THR A 93 -4.81 1.93 -16.09
N LEU A 94 -4.02 2.21 -15.06
CA LEU A 94 -2.61 2.62 -15.19
C LEU A 94 -1.62 1.58 -14.66
N SER A 95 -2.05 0.70 -13.77
CA SER A 95 -1.21 -0.33 -13.15
C SER A 95 -1.95 -1.67 -13.09
N PRO A 96 -2.28 -2.29 -14.25
CA PRO A 96 -3.09 -3.52 -14.32
C PRO A 96 -2.41 -4.72 -13.64
N ASP A 97 -1.08 -4.71 -13.52
CA ASP A 97 -0.29 -5.76 -12.90
C ASP A 97 -0.25 -5.67 -11.37
N THR A 98 -0.93 -4.69 -10.76
CA THR A 98 -1.03 -4.60 -9.30
C THR A 98 -1.52 -5.92 -8.72
N ALA A 99 -0.66 -6.59 -7.93
CA ALA A 99 -0.93 -7.92 -7.38
C ALA A 99 -0.75 -8.01 -5.87
N CYS A 100 -0.18 -7.00 -5.21
CA CYS A 100 -0.01 -6.96 -3.76
C CYS A 100 -0.47 -5.62 -3.19
N VAL A 101 -1.17 -5.67 -2.05
CA VAL A 101 -1.50 -4.50 -1.23
C VAL A 101 -1.03 -4.77 0.20
N ILE A 102 -0.32 -3.80 0.78
CA ILE A 102 0.14 -3.81 2.17
C ILE A 102 -0.48 -2.62 2.90
N HIS A 103 -1.16 -2.88 4.00
CA HIS A 103 -1.52 -1.87 4.98
C HIS A 103 -0.60 -1.99 6.19
N SER A 104 -0.01 -0.89 6.62
CA SER A 104 0.84 -0.83 7.81
C SER A 104 0.41 0.28 8.76
N HIS A 105 0.97 0.27 9.97
CA HIS A 105 0.80 1.33 10.97
C HIS A 105 2.18 1.93 11.30
N SER A 106 2.98 2.18 10.27
CA SER A 106 4.35 2.65 10.44
C SER A 106 4.39 4.02 11.11
N THR A 107 5.32 4.15 12.05
CA THR A 107 5.26 5.19 13.10
C THR A 107 5.42 6.60 12.55
N HIS A 108 6.35 6.82 11.61
CA HIS A 108 6.63 8.18 11.13
C HIS A 108 5.52 8.69 10.22
N LEU A 109 4.94 7.82 9.39
CA LEU A 109 3.79 8.16 8.56
C LEU A 109 2.55 8.49 9.41
N VAL A 110 2.25 7.68 10.42
CA VAL A 110 1.16 7.98 11.34
C VAL A 110 1.43 9.29 12.07
N ALA A 111 2.65 9.51 12.59
CA ALA A 111 3.03 10.74 13.29
C ALA A 111 2.87 12.00 12.41
N LEU A 112 3.23 11.92 11.12
CA LEU A 112 2.98 13.01 10.18
C LEU A 112 1.49 13.30 10.02
N SER A 113 0.66 12.27 9.86
CA SER A 113 -0.78 12.44 9.69
C SER A 113 -1.49 13.01 10.93
N LEU A 114 -0.83 12.99 12.10
CA LEU A 114 -1.33 13.59 13.33
C LEU A 114 -1.05 15.11 13.41
N LYS A 115 -0.08 15.60 12.63
CA LYS A 115 0.35 17.03 12.68
C LYS A 115 -0.45 17.95 11.77
N ASP A 116 -1.31 17.40 10.93
CA ASP A 116 -2.06 18.13 9.89
C ASP A 116 -1.17 18.99 8.95
N PRO A 117 -0.10 18.42 8.39
CA PRO A 117 0.78 19.12 7.45
C PRO A 117 0.36 18.93 5.99
N ALA A 118 -0.91 18.60 5.74
CA ALA A 118 -1.39 18.27 4.41
C ALA A 118 -1.03 19.34 3.39
N ILE A 119 -0.30 18.92 2.36
CA ILE A 119 0.05 19.78 1.23
C ILE A 119 -1.15 19.83 0.32
N GLN A 120 -1.64 21.03 0.00
CA GLN A 120 -2.76 21.19 -0.92
C GLN A 120 -2.24 21.21 -2.35
N THR A 121 -2.75 20.31 -3.16
CA THR A 121 -2.47 20.24 -4.61
C THR A 121 -3.75 20.47 -5.41
N GLY A 122 -3.63 20.59 -6.72
CA GLY A 122 -4.80 20.65 -7.61
C GLY A 122 -5.67 19.38 -7.59
N LEU A 123 -5.11 18.27 -7.08
CA LEU A 123 -5.78 16.97 -7.02
C LEU A 123 -6.24 16.57 -5.60
N GLY A 124 -5.97 17.40 -4.60
CA GLY A 124 -6.36 17.16 -3.21
C GLY A 124 -5.23 17.35 -2.22
N SER A 125 -5.42 16.83 -1.01
CA SER A 125 -4.40 16.91 0.04
C SER A 125 -3.42 15.76 -0.08
N GLU A 126 -2.13 16.04 0.08
CA GLU A 126 -1.06 15.04 0.10
C GLU A 126 -0.29 15.07 1.42
N LEU A 127 0.29 13.94 1.80
CA LEU A 127 0.99 13.79 3.07
C LEU A 127 2.40 14.39 3.04
N LEU A 128 3.11 14.23 1.92
CA LEU A 128 4.55 14.48 1.81
C LEU A 128 4.89 15.35 0.61
N ALA A 129 5.86 16.24 0.81
CA ALA A 129 6.49 16.99 -0.26
C ALA A 129 7.61 16.16 -0.93
N PRO A 130 8.01 16.49 -2.18
CA PRO A 130 9.09 15.81 -2.90
C PRO A 130 10.45 16.23 -2.35
N ILE A 131 10.86 15.66 -1.21
CA ILE A 131 12.09 16.05 -0.51
C ILE A 131 13.32 15.22 -0.91
N THR A 132 13.12 14.04 -1.50
CA THR A 132 14.21 13.18 -1.97
C THR A 132 13.95 12.71 -3.41
N PRO A 133 15.01 12.49 -4.22
CA PRO A 133 14.86 11.93 -5.56
C PRO A 133 14.21 10.54 -5.56
N TYR A 134 14.59 9.69 -4.60
CA TYR A 134 14.05 8.33 -4.52
C TYR A 134 12.57 8.30 -4.20
N PHE A 135 12.08 9.19 -3.33
CA PHE A 135 10.64 9.34 -3.07
C PHE A 135 9.88 9.70 -4.35
N VAL A 136 10.38 10.68 -5.11
CA VAL A 136 9.77 11.09 -6.39
C VAL A 136 9.75 9.94 -7.40
N MET A 137 10.86 9.17 -7.49
CA MET A 137 11.03 8.10 -8.49
C MET A 137 10.31 6.81 -8.13
N LYS A 138 10.22 6.46 -6.83
CA LYS A 138 9.78 5.13 -6.37
C LYS A 138 8.41 5.12 -5.74
N VAL A 139 7.97 6.23 -5.20
CA VAL A 139 6.67 6.34 -4.52
C VAL A 139 5.73 7.25 -5.30
N GLY A 140 6.18 8.46 -5.64
CA GLY A 140 5.36 9.49 -6.26
C GLY A 140 4.38 10.13 -5.29
N HIS A 141 3.24 10.52 -5.79
CA HIS A 141 2.18 11.17 -5.02
C HIS A 141 1.57 10.28 -3.93
N VAL A 142 1.32 10.85 -2.75
CA VAL A 142 0.72 10.14 -1.61
C VAL A 142 -0.47 10.93 -1.07
N PRO A 143 -1.66 10.74 -1.64
CA PRO A 143 -2.86 11.41 -1.19
C PRO A 143 -3.19 11.08 0.27
N LEU A 144 -3.58 12.10 1.03
CA LEU A 144 -4.06 11.98 2.41
C LEU A 144 -5.57 11.82 2.40
N ILE A 145 -6.04 10.63 2.74
CA ILE A 145 -7.45 10.33 2.92
C ILE A 145 -7.89 10.82 4.31
N PRO A 146 -9.00 11.58 4.41
CA PRO A 146 -9.53 12.03 5.69
C PRO A 146 -9.79 10.87 6.66
N TYR A 147 -9.86 11.20 7.95
CA TYR A 147 -10.14 10.19 8.96
C TYR A 147 -11.50 9.52 8.75
N HIS A 148 -11.46 8.19 8.72
CA HIS A 148 -12.59 7.29 8.82
C HIS A 148 -12.35 6.29 9.94
N ARG A 149 -13.40 5.83 10.61
CA ARG A 149 -13.24 4.73 11.57
C ARG A 149 -12.76 3.46 10.85
N PRO A 150 -11.93 2.62 11.50
CA PRO A 150 -11.49 1.36 10.91
C PRO A 150 -12.66 0.49 10.41
N GLY A 151 -12.55 0.02 9.16
CA GLY A 151 -13.57 -0.80 8.52
C GLY A 151 -14.79 -0.04 7.97
N ASP A 152 -14.74 1.29 7.91
CA ASP A 152 -15.79 2.07 7.27
C ASP A 152 -15.74 1.91 5.74
N VAL A 153 -16.89 1.60 5.14
CA VAL A 153 -17.03 1.46 3.68
C VAL A 153 -16.70 2.77 2.96
N ALA A 154 -17.07 3.92 3.56
CA ALA A 154 -16.77 5.23 3.01
C ALA A 154 -15.27 5.49 2.80
N SER A 155 -14.40 4.87 3.64
CA SER A 155 -12.96 4.94 3.44
C SER A 155 -12.52 4.24 2.15
N ALA A 156 -13.08 3.08 1.84
CA ALA A 156 -12.76 2.34 0.62
C ALA A 156 -13.25 3.07 -0.64
N ASP A 157 -14.44 3.67 -0.58
CA ASP A 157 -15.00 4.47 -1.66
C ASP A 157 -14.16 5.75 -1.91
N GLU A 158 -13.65 6.40 -0.84
CA GLU A 158 -12.78 7.57 -0.97
C GLU A 158 -11.42 7.21 -1.59
N VAL A 159 -10.83 6.08 -1.17
CA VAL A 159 -9.58 5.58 -1.76
C VAL A 159 -9.77 5.29 -3.26
N GLU A 160 -10.84 4.60 -3.64
CA GLU A 160 -11.14 4.29 -5.03
C GLU A 160 -11.30 5.59 -5.86
N ARG A 161 -12.11 6.55 -5.39
CA ARG A 161 -12.28 7.85 -6.05
C ARG A 161 -10.97 8.61 -6.20
N THR A 162 -10.11 8.55 -5.19
CA THR A 162 -8.82 9.22 -5.21
C THR A 162 -7.89 8.58 -6.24
N ILE A 163 -7.78 7.25 -6.27
CA ILE A 163 -6.98 6.55 -7.29
C ILE A 163 -7.47 6.90 -8.70
N THR A 164 -8.79 6.86 -8.92
CA THR A 164 -9.39 7.20 -10.22
C THR A 164 -9.09 8.64 -10.61
N ARG A 165 -9.24 9.60 -9.69
CA ARG A 165 -8.94 11.02 -9.94
C ARG A 165 -7.50 11.25 -10.38
N TYR A 166 -6.52 10.61 -9.76
CA TYR A 166 -5.12 10.71 -10.19
C TYR A 166 -4.90 10.01 -11.54
N ALA A 167 -5.51 8.86 -11.74
CA ALA A 167 -5.42 8.14 -13.01
C ALA A 167 -6.00 8.93 -14.19
N ASP A 168 -7.07 9.70 -14.00
CA ASP A 168 -7.66 10.59 -15.02
C ASP A 168 -6.68 11.71 -15.44
N HIS A 169 -5.66 11.99 -14.63
CA HIS A 169 -4.57 12.92 -14.93
C HIS A 169 -3.28 12.23 -15.38
N GLY A 170 -3.32 10.91 -15.65
CA GLY A 170 -2.17 10.13 -16.09
C GLY A 170 -1.17 9.78 -14.98
N LEU A 171 -1.53 9.98 -13.71
CA LEU A 171 -0.68 9.73 -12.56
C LEU A 171 -1.04 8.38 -11.90
N ALA A 172 -0.14 7.40 -12.00
CA ALA A 172 -0.30 6.14 -11.31
C ALA A 172 0.11 6.27 -9.83
N LEU A 173 -0.83 6.02 -8.92
CA LEU A 173 -0.54 5.98 -7.50
C LEU A 173 -0.02 4.60 -7.09
N HIS A 174 0.93 4.60 -6.14
CA HIS A 174 1.42 3.39 -5.45
C HIS A 174 1.14 3.41 -3.94
N ALA A 175 0.60 4.51 -3.43
CA ALA A 175 0.26 4.66 -2.02
C ALA A 175 -0.90 5.64 -1.80
N VAL A 176 -1.60 5.46 -0.69
CA VAL A 176 -2.44 6.47 -0.05
C VAL A 176 -2.20 6.42 1.45
N MET A 177 -2.31 7.55 2.13
CA MET A 177 -2.27 7.61 3.58
C MET A 177 -3.68 7.74 4.15
N LEU A 178 -4.10 6.79 4.98
CA LEU A 178 -5.31 6.93 5.79
C LEU A 178 -4.95 7.73 7.05
N SER A 179 -5.53 8.92 7.19
CA SER A 179 -5.24 9.80 8.33
C SER A 179 -5.41 9.09 9.67
N ARG A 180 -4.39 9.19 10.54
CA ARG A 180 -4.35 8.62 11.90
C ARG A 180 -4.32 7.09 11.95
N LEU A 181 -4.26 6.39 10.82
CA LEU A 181 -4.31 4.93 10.76
C LEU A 181 -3.03 4.35 10.18
N GLY A 182 -2.69 4.75 8.96
CA GLY A 182 -1.49 4.27 8.29
C GLY A 182 -1.65 4.21 6.77
N PRO A 183 -0.55 3.96 6.05
CA PRO A 183 -0.58 3.87 4.61
C PRO A 183 -1.19 2.55 4.12
N ASN A 184 -1.79 2.60 2.93
CA ASN A 184 -1.89 1.46 2.05
C ASN A 184 -0.93 1.69 0.89
N VAL A 185 -0.07 0.71 0.62
CA VAL A 185 0.84 0.70 -0.53
C VAL A 185 0.55 -0.51 -1.39
N TRP A 186 0.79 -0.40 -2.69
CA TRP A 186 0.54 -1.50 -3.62
C TRP A 186 1.53 -1.52 -4.78
N HIS A 187 1.75 -2.72 -5.30
CA HIS A 187 2.60 -2.94 -6.46
C HIS A 187 2.31 -4.31 -7.10
N ASP A 188 3.05 -4.68 -8.15
CA ASP A 188 2.97 -5.97 -8.85
C ASP A 188 3.41 -7.18 -8.01
N SER A 189 4.16 -6.96 -6.94
CA SER A 189 4.68 -8.01 -6.07
C SER A 189 4.79 -7.56 -4.61
N PRO A 190 4.82 -8.49 -3.65
CA PRO A 190 5.06 -8.18 -2.24
C PRO A 190 6.39 -7.46 -1.99
N ALA A 191 7.43 -7.84 -2.73
CA ALA A 191 8.75 -7.22 -2.60
C ALA A 191 8.75 -5.75 -3.04
N GLN A 192 8.09 -5.42 -4.16
CA GLN A 192 7.99 -4.06 -4.65
C GLN A 192 7.06 -3.21 -3.77
N ALA A 193 5.92 -3.75 -3.33
CA ALA A 193 5.04 -3.07 -2.39
C ALA A 193 5.76 -2.75 -1.06
N MET A 194 6.59 -3.69 -0.57
CA MET A 194 7.42 -3.45 0.60
C MET A 194 8.47 -2.37 0.37
N ALA A 195 9.17 -2.38 -0.78
CA ALA A 195 10.16 -1.36 -1.13
C ALA A 195 9.52 0.04 -1.22
N THR A 196 8.31 0.14 -1.77
CA THR A 196 7.51 1.39 -1.77
C THR A 196 7.23 1.87 -0.34
N LEU A 197 6.84 0.96 0.56
CA LEU A 197 6.58 1.31 1.95
C LEU A 197 7.85 1.74 2.70
N GLU A 198 8.98 1.07 2.45
CA GLU A 198 10.27 1.42 3.06
C GLU A 198 10.71 2.83 2.67
N GLU A 199 10.66 3.18 1.39
CA GLU A 199 11.00 4.51 0.91
C GLU A 199 10.03 5.57 1.45
N LEU A 200 8.74 5.24 1.49
CA LEU A 200 7.71 6.13 2.03
C LEU A 200 7.92 6.41 3.53
N GLU A 201 8.19 5.39 4.32
CA GLU A 201 8.44 5.53 5.77
C GLU A 201 9.75 6.29 6.05
N GLU A 202 10.83 6.05 5.27
CA GLU A 202 12.07 6.79 5.43
C GLU A 202 11.90 8.27 5.05
N THR A 203 11.16 8.56 3.99
CA THR A 203 10.84 9.96 3.63
C THR A 203 10.03 10.66 4.71
N ALA A 204 9.07 9.95 5.32
CA ALA A 204 8.31 10.46 6.45
C ALA A 204 9.21 10.74 7.67
N ARG A 205 10.15 9.84 7.96
CA ARG A 205 11.13 10.01 9.01
C ARG A 205 12.00 11.23 8.77
N LEU A 206 12.54 11.42 7.57
CA LEU A 206 13.34 12.57 7.20
C LEU A 206 12.54 13.88 7.37
N SER A 207 11.28 13.90 6.94
CA SER A 207 10.38 15.06 7.11
C SER A 207 10.13 15.43 8.58
N LEU A 208 10.18 14.44 9.49
CA LEU A 208 10.03 14.68 10.94
C LEU A 208 11.32 15.15 11.60
N LEU A 209 12.47 14.72 11.09
CA LEU A 209 13.80 15.00 11.68
C LEU A 209 14.42 16.29 11.16
N THR A 210 13.97 16.79 10.00
CA THR A 210 14.59 17.94 9.35
C THR A 210 13.54 18.99 8.97
N GLN A 211 13.99 20.23 8.84
CA GLN A 211 13.25 21.26 8.10
C GLN A 211 13.92 21.37 6.73
N THR A 212 13.30 20.77 5.72
CA THR A 212 13.87 20.73 4.38
C THR A 212 12.96 21.43 3.38
N THR A 213 13.59 22.03 2.37
CA THR A 213 12.89 22.56 1.20
C THR A 213 12.64 21.43 0.21
N PRO A 214 11.46 21.34 -0.39
CA PRO A 214 11.22 20.41 -1.48
C PRO A 214 12.21 20.58 -2.66
N LEU A 215 12.39 19.53 -3.45
CA LEU A 215 13.12 19.62 -4.71
C LEU A 215 12.49 20.72 -5.59
N SER A 216 13.34 21.44 -6.31
CA SER A 216 12.86 22.44 -7.28
C SER A 216 12.18 21.76 -8.47
N GLU A 217 11.30 22.48 -9.17
CA GLU A 217 10.68 21.96 -10.39
C GLU A 217 11.72 21.54 -11.44
N ILE A 218 12.86 22.22 -11.50
CA ILE A 218 13.97 21.83 -12.40
C ILE A 218 14.50 20.44 -12.04
N ASN A 219 14.69 20.16 -10.75
CA ASN A 219 15.15 18.82 -10.30
C ASN A 219 14.10 17.75 -10.58
N ILE A 220 12.83 18.05 -10.36
CA ILE A 220 11.72 17.13 -10.63
C ILE A 220 11.63 16.82 -12.12
N GLU A 221 11.73 17.85 -12.97
CA GLU A 221 11.71 17.66 -14.43
C GLU A 221 12.90 16.82 -14.94
N GLU A 222 14.08 16.98 -14.34
CA GLU A 222 15.24 16.11 -14.63
C GLU A 222 14.93 14.64 -14.27
N LEU A 223 14.26 14.39 -13.14
CA LEU A 223 13.86 13.04 -12.73
C LEU A 223 12.78 12.46 -13.68
N ARG A 224 11.83 13.27 -14.12
CA ARG A 224 10.82 12.86 -15.13
C ARG A 224 11.52 12.45 -16.43
N HIS A 225 12.41 13.29 -16.93
CA HIS A 225 13.07 13.05 -18.21
C HIS A 225 14.04 11.86 -18.16
N THR A 226 14.82 11.73 -17.08
CA THR A 226 15.89 10.73 -17.00
C THR A 226 15.37 9.36 -16.56
N PHE A 227 14.39 9.31 -15.65
CA PHE A 227 13.94 8.09 -15.00
C PHE A 227 12.46 7.79 -15.21
N GLY A 228 11.72 8.64 -15.91
CA GLY A 228 10.29 8.47 -16.09
C GLY A 228 9.48 8.65 -14.80
N ALA A 229 10.00 9.46 -13.85
CA ALA A 229 9.29 9.70 -12.60
C ALA A 229 7.91 10.32 -12.83
N GLN A 230 6.91 9.82 -12.13
CA GLN A 230 5.53 10.31 -12.22
C GLN A 230 5.24 11.21 -11.03
N TRP A 231 5.58 12.49 -11.19
CA TRP A 231 5.36 13.51 -10.16
C TRP A 231 4.67 14.74 -10.78
#